data_cba9d3c0cc1e0161827c7a10530b3e63
#
_entry.id   cba9d3c0cc1e0161827c7a10530b3e63
#
_cell.length_a   1.000
_cell.length_b   1.000
_cell.length_c   1.000
_cell.angle_alpha   90.00
_cell.angle_beta   90.00
_cell.angle_gamma   90.00
#
_symmetry.space_group_name_H-M   'P 1'
#
loop_
_entity.id
_entity.type
_entity.pdbx_description
1 polymer ?
#
loop_
_entity_poly.entity_id
_entity_poly.type
_entity_poly.pdbx_seq_one_letter_code
_entity_poly.pdbx_strand_id
1 'polypeptide(L)'
;MRKFLTALLLAVIAFGASAEFRWGPTAGINISELYWKQDLVENKILVGPNVGVMGEVMIPGIGFGVDIAVKYSMHGSSVNFGDQYIWGSEGYGKENVWFHTLQIPLNLRFKWTRMNGLEHYVAPFVYGGPVFNFNLSTSDLPIIEHPAGSFGLQCGIGGEFFERYQLSAGYYWGISYDCRTVKLDNFSARSRGWQINVAVLF
;
A
#
# COMPACT_ATOMS: atom_id res chain seq x y z
N MET A 1 -29.58 -14.02 -0.73
CA MET A 1 -28.51 -13.19 -1.31
C MET A 1 -29.00 -11.84 -1.87
N ARG A 2 -29.98 -11.80 -2.78
CA ARG A 2 -30.51 -10.53 -3.35
C ARG A 2 -30.98 -9.52 -2.27
N LYS A 3 -31.75 -9.95 -1.27
CA LYS A 3 -32.26 -9.08 -0.18
C LYS A 3 -31.14 -8.52 0.70
N PHE A 4 -30.05 -9.27 0.91
CA PHE A 4 -28.89 -8.80 1.64
C PHE A 4 -28.09 -7.76 0.85
N LEU A 5 -27.96 -7.96 -0.47
CA LEU A 5 -27.31 -7.00 -1.36
C LEU A 5 -28.10 -5.68 -1.44
N THR A 6 -29.43 -5.74 -1.52
CA THR A 6 -30.28 -4.54 -1.52
C THR A 6 -30.26 -3.82 -0.19
N ALA A 7 -30.26 -4.54 0.94
CA ALA A 7 -30.13 -3.93 2.27
C ALA A 7 -28.76 -3.27 2.45
N LEU A 8 -27.70 -3.90 1.98
CA LEU A 8 -26.35 -3.33 1.99
C LEU A 8 -26.26 -2.07 1.11
N LEU A 9 -26.87 -2.12 -0.08
CA LEU A 9 -26.90 -0.97 -1.00
C LEU A 9 -27.69 0.20 -0.40
N LEU A 10 -28.86 -0.07 0.22
CA LEU A 10 -29.65 0.95 0.92
C LEU A 10 -28.94 1.52 2.13
N ALA A 11 -28.20 0.71 2.89
CA ALA A 11 -27.36 1.18 3.99
C ALA A 11 -26.26 2.12 3.48
N VAL A 12 -25.57 1.77 2.40
CA VAL A 12 -24.53 2.61 1.76
C VAL A 12 -25.11 3.94 1.28
N ILE A 13 -26.31 3.95 0.69
CA ILE A 13 -27.01 5.17 0.24
C ILE A 13 -27.43 6.03 1.43
N ALA A 14 -27.96 5.42 2.51
CA ALA A 14 -28.38 6.15 3.71
C ALA A 14 -27.19 6.79 4.46
N PHE A 15 -26.03 6.15 4.47
CA PHE A 15 -24.80 6.72 5.02
C PHE A 15 -24.25 7.84 4.12
N GLY A 16 -24.44 7.76 2.78
CA GLY A 16 -23.97 8.76 1.83
C GLY A 16 -24.67 10.12 1.94
N ALA A 17 -25.89 10.18 2.47
CA ALA A 17 -26.65 11.43 2.60
C ALA A 17 -26.10 12.41 3.64
N SER A 18 -25.24 11.96 4.55
CA SER A 18 -24.58 12.79 5.58
C SER A 18 -23.07 12.66 5.58
N ALA A 19 -22.49 11.95 4.61
CA ALA A 19 -21.07 11.73 4.55
C ALA A 19 -20.37 12.91 3.88
N GLU A 20 -19.28 13.35 4.48
CA GLU A 20 -18.39 14.36 3.91
C GLU A 20 -17.40 13.67 2.98
N PHE A 21 -17.47 13.99 1.69
CA PHE A 21 -16.52 13.51 0.69
C PHE A 21 -15.44 14.56 0.45
N ARG A 22 -14.19 14.17 0.64
CA ARG A 22 -13.01 15.00 0.35
C ARG A 22 -12.05 14.21 -0.53
N TRP A 23 -11.37 14.88 -1.41
CA TRP A 23 -10.39 14.25 -2.29
C TRP A 23 -9.19 15.16 -2.51
N GLY A 24 -8.09 14.59 -2.98
CA GLY A 24 -6.91 15.38 -3.30
C GLY A 24 -5.67 14.56 -3.65
N PRO A 25 -4.59 15.25 -4.01
CA PRO A 25 -3.33 14.60 -4.32
C PRO A 25 -2.68 14.00 -3.07
N THR A 26 -1.99 12.89 -3.29
CA THR A 26 -1.15 12.25 -2.28
C THR A 26 0.22 11.91 -2.87
N ALA A 27 1.25 12.07 -2.07
CA ALA A 27 2.62 11.71 -2.42
C ALA A 27 3.34 11.14 -1.20
N GLY A 28 4.35 10.32 -1.42
CA GLY A 28 5.08 9.72 -0.32
C GLY A 28 6.27 8.89 -0.75
N ILE A 29 6.80 8.16 0.21
CA ILE A 29 7.91 7.24 0.02
C ILE A 29 7.55 5.86 0.55
N ASN A 30 8.04 4.84 -0.13
CA ASN A 30 7.99 3.44 0.28
C ASN A 30 9.39 3.01 0.70
N ILE A 31 9.50 2.45 1.88
CA ILE A 31 10.72 1.84 2.42
C ILE A 31 10.43 0.35 2.44
N SER A 32 10.87 -0.37 1.42
CA SER A 32 10.43 -1.74 1.14
C SER A 32 11.56 -2.73 1.04
N GLU A 33 11.23 -3.98 1.31
CA GLU A 33 12.08 -5.14 1.11
C GLU A 33 11.26 -6.31 0.59
N LEU A 34 11.93 -7.26 -0.06
CA LEU A 34 11.35 -8.53 -0.47
C LEU A 34 11.59 -9.57 0.62
N TYR A 35 10.53 -10.16 1.12
CA TYR A 35 10.60 -11.29 2.03
C TYR A 35 10.51 -12.61 1.28
N TRP A 36 11.64 -13.32 1.22
CA TRP A 36 11.72 -14.62 0.57
C TRP A 36 11.26 -15.74 1.50
N LYS A 37 10.62 -16.74 0.93
CA LYS A 37 10.13 -17.90 1.69
C LYS A 37 11.28 -18.74 2.27
N GLN A 38 12.49 -18.66 1.70
CA GLN A 38 13.69 -19.35 2.13
C GLN A 38 14.84 -18.31 2.23
N ASP A 39 15.62 -18.36 3.29
CA ASP A 39 16.79 -17.48 3.53
C ASP A 39 17.99 -17.91 2.67
N LEU A 40 17.84 -17.88 1.34
CA LEU A 40 18.90 -18.22 0.40
C LEU A 40 19.63 -17.00 -0.15
N VAL A 41 19.08 -15.81 0.00
CA VAL A 41 19.64 -14.57 -0.57
C VAL A 41 19.57 -13.42 0.45
N GLU A 42 20.63 -12.64 0.52
CA GLU A 42 20.63 -11.42 1.31
C GLU A 42 19.79 -10.31 0.66
N ASN A 43 18.91 -9.71 1.43
CA ASN A 43 18.06 -8.60 1.02
C ASN A 43 18.51 -7.29 1.65
N LYS A 44 18.37 -6.19 0.90
CA LYS A 44 18.52 -4.84 1.43
C LYS A 44 17.32 -4.01 1.06
N ILE A 45 16.96 -3.13 1.99
CA ILE A 45 15.87 -2.17 1.84
C ILE A 45 16.14 -1.24 0.65
N LEU A 46 15.11 -0.99 -0.15
CA LEU A 46 15.09 0.07 -1.15
C LEU A 46 14.01 1.11 -0.80
N VAL A 47 14.29 2.35 -1.19
CA VAL A 47 13.38 3.47 -1.00
C VAL A 47 12.90 3.95 -2.36
N GLY A 48 11.58 3.92 -2.58
CA GLY A 48 10.95 4.36 -3.83
C GLY A 48 9.85 5.38 -3.57
N PRO A 49 9.54 6.26 -4.53
CA PRO A 49 8.45 7.21 -4.42
C PRO A 49 7.09 6.55 -4.65
N ASN A 50 6.05 7.20 -4.12
CA ASN A 50 4.67 6.96 -4.53
C ASN A 50 3.95 8.29 -4.73
N VAL A 51 3.04 8.37 -5.70
CA VAL A 51 2.27 9.56 -6.02
C VAL A 51 0.92 9.16 -6.61
N GLY A 52 -0.12 9.91 -6.28
CA GLY A 52 -1.46 9.62 -6.79
C GLY A 52 -2.51 10.57 -6.27
N VAL A 53 -3.75 10.07 -6.29
CA VAL A 53 -4.93 10.78 -5.80
C VAL A 53 -5.64 9.89 -4.81
N MET A 54 -6.17 10.49 -3.75
CA MET A 54 -7.00 9.80 -2.78
C MET A 54 -8.34 10.51 -2.59
N GLY A 55 -9.35 9.73 -2.23
CA GLY A 55 -10.65 10.20 -1.78
C GLY A 55 -10.98 9.61 -0.42
N GLU A 56 -11.59 10.40 0.43
CA GLU A 56 -12.01 10.06 1.77
C GLU A 56 -13.49 10.35 1.93
N VAL A 57 -14.22 9.40 2.48
CA VAL A 57 -15.62 9.54 2.87
C VAL A 57 -15.73 9.34 4.37
N MET A 58 -16.05 10.39 5.11
CA MET A 58 -16.17 10.33 6.58
C MET A 58 -17.62 10.49 7.01
N ILE A 59 -18.01 9.73 8.06
CA ILE A 59 -19.31 9.87 8.70
C ILE A 59 -19.19 10.93 9.81
N PRO A 60 -19.85 12.08 9.67
CA PRO A 60 -19.74 13.16 10.64
C PRO A 60 -20.15 12.72 12.05
N GLY A 61 -19.45 13.20 13.05
CA GLY A 61 -19.75 12.95 14.46
C GLY A 61 -19.38 11.58 15.00
N ILE A 62 -19.13 10.57 14.17
CA ILE A 62 -18.70 9.23 14.60
C ILE A 62 -17.20 9.04 14.45
N GLY A 63 -16.61 9.69 13.44
CA GLY A 63 -15.18 9.60 13.12
C GLY A 63 -14.79 8.37 12.32
N PHE A 64 -15.74 7.53 11.93
CA PHE A 64 -15.48 6.42 11.01
C PHE A 64 -15.63 6.87 9.56
N GLY A 65 -14.83 6.27 8.68
CA GLY A 65 -14.88 6.54 7.25
C GLY A 65 -14.14 5.49 6.46
N VAL A 66 -14.16 5.69 5.17
CA VAL A 66 -13.45 4.86 4.19
C VAL A 66 -12.61 5.77 3.31
N ASP A 67 -11.40 5.38 3.02
CA ASP A 67 -10.59 6.02 2.00
C ASP A 67 -10.20 5.04 0.90
N ILE A 68 -10.11 5.56 -0.30
CA ILE A 68 -9.60 4.88 -1.47
C ILE A 68 -8.57 5.77 -2.16
N ALA A 69 -7.50 5.19 -2.65
CA ALA A 69 -6.54 5.94 -3.45
C ALA A 69 -6.19 5.17 -4.73
N VAL A 70 -5.71 5.91 -5.71
CA VAL A 70 -5.06 5.37 -6.90
C VAL A 70 -3.69 6.00 -6.99
N LYS A 71 -2.65 5.20 -6.78
CA LYS A 71 -1.27 5.66 -6.67
C LYS A 71 -0.37 4.90 -7.63
N TYR A 72 0.49 5.60 -8.33
CA TYR A 72 1.71 5.01 -8.84
C TYR A 72 2.64 4.77 -7.64
N SER A 73 3.17 3.58 -7.52
CA SER A 73 3.99 3.16 -6.39
C SER A 73 5.22 2.41 -6.90
N MET A 74 6.39 2.89 -6.50
CA MET A 74 7.65 2.22 -6.77
C MET A 74 8.16 1.59 -5.48
N HIS A 75 8.44 0.29 -5.52
CA HIS A 75 8.95 -0.46 -4.39
C HIS A 75 9.86 -1.59 -4.87
N GLY A 76 10.63 -2.19 -3.98
CA GLY A 76 11.56 -3.24 -4.37
C GLY A 76 12.51 -3.65 -3.27
N SER A 77 13.55 -4.37 -3.67
CA SER A 77 14.66 -4.78 -2.80
C SER A 77 15.95 -4.92 -3.59
N SER A 78 17.06 -4.66 -2.95
CA SER A 78 18.38 -5.05 -3.49
C SER A 78 18.68 -6.47 -3.02
N VAL A 79 18.81 -7.40 -3.96
CA VAL A 79 19.00 -8.83 -3.71
C VAL A 79 20.39 -9.24 -4.20
N ASN A 80 21.14 -9.98 -3.38
CA ASN A 80 22.42 -10.53 -3.76
C ASN A 80 22.25 -11.99 -4.21
N PHE A 81 22.26 -12.22 -5.52
CA PHE A 81 22.18 -13.55 -6.12
C PHE A 81 23.56 -14.23 -6.23
N GLY A 82 24.66 -13.46 -6.12
CA GLY A 82 26.02 -13.94 -6.32
C GLY A 82 26.51 -14.93 -5.28
N ASP A 83 25.89 -14.97 -4.08
CA ASP A 83 26.25 -15.88 -3.00
C ASP A 83 25.81 -17.32 -3.27
N GLN A 84 24.92 -17.53 -4.25
CA GLN A 84 24.45 -18.86 -4.62
C GLN A 84 25.07 -19.30 -5.96
N TYR A 85 25.69 -20.46 -5.96
CA TYR A 85 26.39 -21.02 -7.13
C TYR A 85 25.48 -21.11 -8.39
N ILE A 86 24.19 -21.38 -8.21
CA ILE A 86 23.20 -21.53 -9.28
C ILE A 86 23.07 -20.23 -10.12
N TRP A 87 23.18 -19.07 -9.50
CA TRP A 87 23.06 -17.75 -10.15
C TRP A 87 24.41 -17.07 -10.34
N GLY A 88 25.33 -17.26 -9.40
CA GLY A 88 26.68 -16.71 -9.49
C GLY A 88 27.46 -17.24 -10.68
N SER A 89 27.28 -18.52 -11.06
CA SER A 89 27.88 -19.12 -12.26
C SER A 89 27.37 -18.53 -13.57
N GLU A 90 26.22 -17.87 -13.58
CA GLU A 90 25.63 -17.18 -14.73
C GLU A 90 25.97 -15.68 -14.76
N GLY A 91 26.81 -15.21 -13.84
CA GLY A 91 27.28 -13.82 -13.79
C GLY A 91 26.36 -12.86 -13.04
N TYR A 92 25.33 -13.37 -12.34
CA TYR A 92 24.48 -12.53 -11.51
C TYR A 92 25.16 -12.19 -10.19
N GLY A 93 25.07 -10.93 -9.81
CA GLY A 93 25.63 -10.40 -8.58
C GLY A 93 24.58 -9.76 -7.70
N LYS A 94 24.89 -8.57 -7.25
CA LYS A 94 23.96 -7.73 -6.48
C LYS A 94 23.08 -6.94 -7.44
N GLU A 95 21.79 -7.27 -7.47
CA GLU A 95 20.81 -6.68 -8.37
C GLU A 95 19.72 -5.93 -7.60
N ASN A 96 19.29 -4.78 -8.14
CA ASN A 96 18.15 -4.04 -7.62
C ASN A 96 16.89 -4.47 -8.38
N VAL A 97 15.97 -5.10 -7.66
CA VAL A 97 14.67 -5.51 -8.20
C VAL A 97 13.66 -4.41 -7.90
N TRP A 98 13.19 -3.73 -8.92
CA TRP A 98 12.19 -2.68 -8.83
C TRP A 98 10.86 -3.12 -9.40
N PHE A 99 9.79 -2.77 -8.70
CA PHE A 99 8.41 -2.93 -9.13
C PHE A 99 7.77 -1.56 -9.29
N HIS A 100 7.25 -1.31 -10.46
CA HIS A 100 6.43 -0.14 -10.78
C HIS A 100 4.98 -0.59 -10.81
N THR A 101 4.18 -0.17 -9.85
CA THR A 101 2.83 -0.67 -9.67
C THR A 101 1.80 0.45 -9.62
N LEU A 102 0.62 0.16 -10.14
CA LEU A 102 -0.59 0.90 -9.82
C LEU A 102 -1.17 0.32 -8.55
N GLN A 103 -1.09 1.05 -7.45
CA GLN A 103 -1.56 0.63 -6.13
C GLN A 103 -2.92 1.23 -5.83
N ILE A 104 -3.88 0.37 -5.46
CA ILE A 104 -5.24 0.77 -5.08
C ILE A 104 -5.52 0.28 -3.66
N PRO A 105 -5.19 1.06 -2.63
CA PRO A 105 -5.59 0.79 -1.26
C PRO A 105 -7.06 1.15 -1.04
N LEU A 106 -7.75 0.33 -0.27
CA LEU A 106 -9.10 0.58 0.25
C LEU A 106 -9.05 0.43 1.77
N ASN A 107 -9.13 1.52 2.51
CA ASN A 107 -8.94 1.49 3.95
C ASN A 107 -10.23 1.84 4.69
N LEU A 108 -10.47 1.14 5.78
CA LEU A 108 -11.31 1.62 6.85
C LEU A 108 -10.49 2.60 7.69
N ARG A 109 -11.06 3.75 7.99
CA ARG A 109 -10.40 4.82 8.75
C ARG A 109 -11.21 5.19 9.98
N PHE A 110 -10.50 5.46 11.07
CA PHE A 110 -11.07 6.07 12.26
C PHE A 110 -10.27 7.33 12.59
N LYS A 111 -10.97 8.46 12.63
CA LYS A 111 -10.42 9.79 12.93
C LYS A 111 -11.04 10.30 14.23
N TRP A 112 -10.22 10.77 15.16
CA TRP A 112 -10.69 11.41 16.38
C TRP A 112 -11.23 12.80 16.06
N THR A 113 -12.56 12.95 16.11
CA THR A 113 -13.28 14.18 15.76
C THR A 113 -13.95 14.85 16.97
N ARG A 114 -13.66 14.39 18.19
CA ARG A 114 -14.23 14.91 19.44
C ARG A 114 -13.14 15.22 20.44
N MET A 115 -12.41 16.31 20.19
CA MET A 115 -11.26 16.75 20.98
C MET A 115 -11.43 18.18 21.51
N ASN A 116 -12.67 18.59 21.80
CA ASN A 116 -13.01 19.93 22.34
C ASN A 116 -12.51 21.09 21.45
N GLY A 117 -12.59 20.93 20.11
CA GLY A 117 -12.15 21.93 19.13
C GLY A 117 -10.70 21.80 18.70
N LEU A 118 -9.92 20.91 19.32
CA LEU A 118 -8.53 20.65 18.89
C LEU A 118 -8.48 19.95 17.52
N GLU A 119 -9.53 19.22 17.16
CA GLU A 119 -9.69 18.53 15.89
C GLU A 119 -9.57 19.43 14.66
N HIS A 120 -9.89 20.72 14.77
CA HIS A 120 -9.68 21.70 13.68
C HIS A 120 -8.21 21.98 13.39
N TYR A 121 -7.33 21.80 14.38
CA TYR A 121 -5.90 21.98 14.21
C TYR A 121 -5.18 20.67 13.95
N VAL A 122 -5.50 19.64 14.74
CA VAL A 122 -4.88 18.32 14.66
C VAL A 122 -5.90 17.24 14.97
N ALA A 123 -6.21 16.39 14.00
CA ALA A 123 -7.06 15.22 14.19
C ALA A 123 -6.25 13.95 13.90
N PRO A 124 -5.86 13.19 14.94
CA PRO A 124 -5.19 11.92 14.74
C PRO A 124 -6.15 10.91 14.13
N PHE A 125 -5.61 9.99 13.31
CA PHE A 125 -6.39 8.91 12.72
C PHE A 125 -5.57 7.61 12.64
N VAL A 126 -6.29 6.52 12.59
CA VAL A 126 -5.78 5.19 12.26
C VAL A 126 -6.49 4.67 11.04
N TYR A 127 -5.82 3.85 10.25
CA TYR A 127 -6.41 3.26 9.06
C TYR A 127 -5.88 1.86 8.83
N GLY A 128 -6.63 1.06 8.07
CA GLY A 128 -6.20 -0.25 7.64
C GLY A 128 -7.15 -0.86 6.63
N GLY A 129 -6.60 -1.71 5.78
CA GLY A 129 -7.40 -2.37 4.77
C GLY A 129 -6.59 -3.09 3.70
N PRO A 130 -7.30 -3.66 2.71
CA PRO A 130 -6.69 -4.33 1.58
C PRO A 130 -6.03 -3.35 0.61
N VAL A 131 -4.99 -3.84 -0.05
CA VAL A 131 -4.24 -3.14 -1.08
C VAL A 131 -4.13 -4.03 -2.30
N PHE A 132 -4.58 -3.52 -3.43
CA PHE A 132 -4.47 -4.17 -4.72
C PHE A 132 -3.34 -3.50 -5.51
N ASN A 133 -2.37 -4.28 -5.96
CA ASN A 133 -1.27 -3.79 -6.78
C ASN A 133 -1.38 -4.42 -8.17
N PHE A 134 -1.28 -3.60 -9.20
CA PHE A 134 -1.20 -4.02 -10.59
C PHE A 134 0.18 -3.66 -11.13
N ASN A 135 0.94 -4.65 -11.56
CA ASN A 135 2.29 -4.45 -12.07
C ASN A 135 2.22 -3.76 -13.44
N LEU A 136 2.82 -2.58 -13.53
CA LEU A 136 2.94 -1.81 -14.78
C LEU A 136 4.25 -2.16 -15.49
N SER A 137 5.33 -2.28 -14.73
CA SER A 137 6.67 -2.64 -15.20
C SER A 137 7.49 -3.19 -14.05
N THR A 138 8.43 -4.04 -14.36
CA THR A 138 9.39 -4.62 -13.41
C THR A 138 10.78 -4.61 -14.02
N SER A 139 11.81 -4.73 -13.20
CA SER A 139 13.18 -4.92 -13.71
C SER A 139 13.26 -6.22 -14.53
N ASP A 140 13.73 -6.13 -15.77
CA ASP A 140 13.90 -7.27 -16.67
C ASP A 140 15.05 -8.18 -16.18
N LEU A 141 14.72 -9.05 -15.24
CA LEU A 141 15.62 -10.12 -14.80
C LEU A 141 15.06 -11.45 -15.31
N PRO A 142 15.73 -12.13 -16.24
CA PRO A 142 15.26 -13.40 -16.82
C PRO A 142 15.03 -14.52 -15.80
N ILE A 143 15.55 -14.35 -14.58
CA ILE A 143 15.47 -15.33 -13.50
C ILE A 143 14.15 -15.23 -12.72
N ILE A 144 13.39 -14.13 -12.87
CA ILE A 144 12.25 -13.82 -12.04
C ILE A 144 11.00 -13.63 -12.90
N GLU A 145 9.97 -14.40 -12.60
CA GLU A 145 8.61 -14.19 -13.14
C GLU A 145 7.79 -13.31 -12.21
N HIS A 146 7.03 -12.39 -12.80
CA HIS A 146 6.18 -11.45 -12.10
C HIS A 146 4.70 -11.68 -12.45
N PRO A 147 3.81 -11.84 -11.46
CA PRO A 147 2.38 -11.88 -11.72
C PRO A 147 1.89 -10.50 -12.19
N ALA A 148 0.79 -10.47 -12.94
CA ALA A 148 0.18 -9.21 -13.40
C ALA A 148 -0.30 -8.32 -12.25
N GLY A 149 -0.51 -8.89 -11.05
CA GLY A 149 -0.92 -8.15 -9.87
C GLY A 149 -0.69 -8.91 -8.58
N SER A 150 -0.67 -8.18 -7.48
CA SER A 150 -0.53 -8.71 -6.14
C SER A 150 -1.54 -8.09 -5.17
N PHE A 151 -1.75 -8.78 -4.07
CA PHE A 151 -2.68 -8.40 -3.01
C PHE A 151 -1.95 -8.36 -1.68
N GLY A 152 -2.25 -7.35 -0.88
CA GLY A 152 -1.70 -7.21 0.45
C GLY A 152 -2.68 -6.55 1.41
N LEU A 153 -2.23 -6.39 2.64
CA LEU A 153 -2.90 -5.62 3.68
C LEU A 153 -1.98 -4.49 4.14
N GLN A 154 -2.58 -3.41 4.57
CA GLN A 154 -1.86 -2.33 5.24
C GLN A 154 -2.58 -1.87 6.49
N CYS A 155 -1.82 -1.34 7.44
CA CYS A 155 -2.37 -0.55 8.53
C CYS A 155 -1.40 0.57 8.89
N GLY A 156 -1.93 1.63 9.46
CA GLY A 156 -1.11 2.77 9.82
C GLY A 156 -1.83 3.78 10.69
N ILE A 157 -1.08 4.80 11.03
CA ILE A 157 -1.53 5.94 11.81
C ILE A 157 -1.21 7.23 11.07
N GLY A 158 -1.91 8.29 11.40
CA GLY A 158 -1.63 9.60 10.83
C GLY A 158 -2.26 10.72 11.63
N GLY A 159 -2.02 11.93 11.16
CA GLY A 159 -2.64 13.14 11.65
C GLY A 159 -3.13 14.00 10.49
N GLU A 160 -4.30 14.56 10.65
CA GLU A 160 -4.82 15.61 9.79
C GLU A 160 -4.60 16.96 10.47
N PHE A 161 -4.07 17.89 9.72
CA PHE A 161 -3.73 19.24 10.17
C PHE A 161 -4.57 20.25 9.41
N PHE A 162 -5.19 21.18 10.16
CA PHE A 162 -6.00 22.26 9.61
C PHE A 162 -7.11 21.77 8.67
N GLU A 163 -7.67 20.56 8.96
CA GLU A 163 -8.74 19.93 8.18
C GLU A 163 -8.40 19.67 6.69
N ARG A 164 -7.13 19.81 6.30
CA ARG A 164 -6.70 19.77 4.90
C ARG A 164 -5.47 18.92 4.65
N TYR A 165 -4.45 19.02 5.50
CA TYR A 165 -3.17 18.37 5.28
C TYR A 165 -3.12 17.06 6.09
N GLN A 166 -2.81 15.97 5.46
CA GLN A 166 -2.66 14.69 6.14
C GLN A 166 -1.22 14.20 6.03
N LEU A 167 -0.66 13.75 7.15
CA LEU A 167 0.59 13.02 7.24
C LEU A 167 0.29 11.65 7.81
N SER A 168 0.73 10.60 7.16
CA SER A 168 0.49 9.22 7.61
C SER A 168 1.72 8.35 7.45
N ALA A 169 1.85 7.39 8.35
CA ALA A 169 2.82 6.32 8.29
C ALA A 169 2.11 4.98 8.50
N GLY A 170 2.40 4.02 7.66
CA GLY A 170 1.78 2.70 7.72
C GLY A 170 2.72 1.60 7.27
N TYR A 171 2.37 0.39 7.63
CA TYR A 171 3.08 -0.80 7.23
C TYR A 171 2.24 -1.63 6.27
N TYR A 172 2.88 -2.09 5.20
CA TYR A 172 2.32 -2.93 4.17
C TYR A 172 2.82 -4.37 4.30
N TRP A 173 1.91 -5.34 4.23
CA TRP A 173 2.18 -6.77 4.16
C TRP A 173 1.65 -7.36 2.87
N GLY A 174 2.54 -7.80 1.98
CA GLY A 174 2.17 -8.60 0.82
C GLY A 174 1.66 -9.97 1.25
N ILE A 175 0.45 -10.33 0.84
CA ILE A 175 -0.16 -11.64 1.07
C ILE A 175 0.11 -12.55 -0.12
N SER A 176 -0.11 -12.05 -1.32
CA SER A 176 0.25 -12.76 -2.54
C SER A 176 1.72 -12.55 -2.91
N TYR A 177 2.21 -13.32 -3.85
CA TYR A 177 3.57 -13.20 -4.34
C TYR A 177 3.71 -12.02 -5.29
N ASP A 178 4.78 -11.25 -5.15
CA ASP A 178 5.18 -10.20 -6.09
C ASP A 178 6.16 -10.72 -7.15
N CYS A 179 6.91 -11.79 -6.81
CA CYS A 179 7.78 -12.47 -7.76
C CYS A 179 8.00 -13.95 -7.41
N ARG A 180 8.39 -14.72 -8.43
CA ARG A 180 8.77 -16.13 -8.34
C ARG A 180 10.01 -16.37 -9.19
N THR A 181 10.90 -17.22 -8.73
CA THR A 181 12.06 -17.62 -9.53
C THR A 181 11.70 -18.76 -10.49
N VAL A 182 12.29 -18.72 -11.69
CA VAL A 182 12.04 -19.72 -12.76
C VAL A 182 12.73 -21.06 -12.45
N LYS A 183 13.88 -21.02 -11.77
CA LYS A 183 14.74 -22.22 -11.59
C LYS A 183 14.46 -23.04 -10.32
N LEU A 184 13.79 -22.46 -9.33
CA LEU A 184 13.50 -23.15 -8.07
C LEU A 184 12.00 -23.17 -7.82
N ASP A 185 11.42 -24.36 -7.83
CA ASP A 185 10.04 -24.58 -7.42
C ASP A 185 9.83 -24.11 -5.98
N ASN A 186 8.80 -23.28 -5.75
CA ASN A 186 8.46 -22.69 -4.45
C ASN A 186 9.38 -21.59 -3.89
N PHE A 187 10.32 -21.03 -4.65
CA PHE A 187 11.08 -19.87 -4.25
C PHE A 187 10.38 -18.59 -4.72
N SER A 188 9.59 -18.00 -3.82
CA SER A 188 8.76 -16.82 -4.07
C SER A 188 8.97 -15.77 -3.00
N ALA A 189 8.82 -14.50 -3.39
CA ALA A 189 8.96 -13.37 -2.50
C ALA A 189 7.68 -12.53 -2.41
N ARG A 190 7.50 -11.88 -1.26
CA ARG A 190 6.41 -10.96 -0.96
C ARG A 190 6.99 -9.63 -0.54
N SER A 191 6.42 -8.54 -1.01
CA SER A 191 6.84 -7.21 -0.57
C SER A 191 6.33 -6.90 0.83
N ARG A 192 7.20 -6.29 1.62
CA ARG A 192 6.87 -5.72 2.93
C ARG A 192 7.55 -4.37 3.05
N GLY A 193 6.98 -3.48 3.84
CA GLY A 193 7.64 -2.22 4.07
C GLY A 193 6.78 -1.15 4.71
N TRP A 194 7.43 -0.05 5.02
CA TRP A 194 6.80 1.16 5.53
C TRP A 194 6.44 2.09 4.38
N GLN A 195 5.32 2.77 4.52
CA GLN A 195 4.88 3.83 3.61
C GLN A 195 4.64 5.09 4.43
N ILE A 196 5.27 6.18 4.02
CA ILE A 196 5.05 7.50 4.60
C ILE A 196 4.43 8.37 3.52
N ASN A 197 3.25 8.91 3.78
CA ASN A 197 2.48 9.66 2.79
C ASN A 197 2.04 11.02 3.35
N VAL A 198 2.02 12.00 2.47
CA VAL A 198 1.41 13.30 2.68
C VAL A 198 0.26 13.44 1.68
N ALA A 199 -0.86 13.98 2.11
CA ALA A 199 -1.99 14.30 1.23
C ALA A 199 -2.54 15.68 1.55
N VAL A 200 -3.15 16.30 0.53
CA VAL A 200 -3.85 17.58 0.65
C VAL A 200 -5.27 17.35 0.16
N LEU A 201 -6.27 17.50 1.04
CA LEU A 201 -7.67 17.25 0.72
C LEU A 201 -8.45 18.57 0.53
N PHE A 202 -9.43 18.49 -0.39
CA PHE A 202 -10.32 19.59 -0.75
C PHE A 202 -11.78 19.17 -0.63
#